data_e95207b8d052cf287f263cc370f6448b
#
_entry.id   e95207b8d052cf287f263cc370f6448b
#
_cell.length_a   1.000
_cell.length_b   1.000
_cell.length_c   1.000
_cell.angle_alpha   90.00
_cell.angle_beta   90.00
_cell.angle_gamma   90.00
#
_symmetry.space_group_name_H-M   'P 1'
#
loop_
_entity.id
_entity.type
_entity.pdbx_description
1 polymer ?
#
loop_
_entity_poly.entity_id
_entity_poly.type
_entity_poly.pdbx_seq_one_letter_code
_entity_poly.pdbx_strand_id
1 'polypeptide(L)'
;HKWHIKNKAVFEDVGQWKRPWYFKKDESETMYQAVQRESKQTRLTAGILDGSTLGKIEIKGKDALEFMNLMYTNAFTKMKPMTSRYALMLGEDGMIMDDGIVCKINDKHFIVTTTSSGAPKVLAHMEEFLQTEWPHLQVYLNSITEQFTTFNISGPKSRDIISKVFTNVDFTNAAFPFMTFKTLDYKNTRARIMRASFTGELGYEIYISPQHALELWELIFQYGKKFNLVPYGTETMHLLRAEKGYVVIGQETDGTVTPIDINFNWMIGKNKKDFIGKRSLKRKDTAREGRKQLVGIIPLNKSQFIEEGQHILECENLPSKITTPVSYLGHVSSSYHSPNLNHCISMAMIKGGNKLMGKKLFVSTSKGTKNIPVEIVNPVFIDPDNKRLVS
;
A
#
# COMPACT_ATOMS: atom_id res chain seq x y z
N HIS A 1 -11.22 14.11 -13.35
CA HIS A 1 -12.52 13.44 -13.30
C HIS A 1 -13.18 13.30 -14.68
N LYS A 2 -13.36 14.39 -15.47
CA LYS A 2 -13.97 14.32 -16.82
C LYS A 2 -13.25 13.37 -17.77
N TRP A 3 -11.90 13.33 -17.72
CA TRP A 3 -11.11 12.41 -18.51
C TRP A 3 -11.42 10.94 -18.14
N HIS A 4 -11.53 10.62 -16.85
CA HIS A 4 -11.86 9.28 -16.37
C HIS A 4 -13.26 8.84 -16.86
N ILE A 5 -14.27 9.73 -16.77
CA ILE A 5 -15.61 9.45 -17.31
C ILE A 5 -15.54 9.13 -18.81
N LYS A 6 -14.84 10.00 -19.59
CA LYS A 6 -14.68 9.80 -21.05
C LYS A 6 -14.02 8.46 -21.39
N ASN A 7 -13.14 7.97 -20.49
CA ASN A 7 -12.44 6.69 -20.65
C ASN A 7 -13.13 5.55 -19.88
N LYS A 8 -14.43 5.66 -19.62
CA LYS A 8 -15.29 4.62 -19.04
C LYS A 8 -14.84 4.11 -17.67
N ALA A 9 -14.28 4.99 -16.83
CA ALA A 9 -14.00 4.66 -15.45
C ALA A 9 -15.29 4.36 -14.68
N VAL A 10 -15.31 3.29 -13.94
CA VAL A 10 -16.26 3.04 -12.86
C VAL A 10 -15.62 3.55 -11.58
N PHE A 11 -16.41 4.23 -10.74
CA PHE A 11 -15.89 4.89 -9.55
C PHE A 11 -16.32 4.16 -8.28
N GLU A 12 -15.47 4.23 -7.26
CA GLU A 12 -15.82 3.94 -5.89
C GLU A 12 -15.80 5.23 -5.05
N ASP A 13 -16.60 5.26 -3.99
CA ASP A 13 -16.67 6.37 -3.06
C ASP A 13 -15.79 6.10 -1.84
N VAL A 14 -14.92 7.05 -1.49
CA VAL A 14 -14.13 7.05 -0.26
C VAL A 14 -14.33 8.39 0.44
N GLY A 15 -15.23 8.43 1.39
CA GLY A 15 -15.71 9.70 1.96
C GLY A 15 -16.28 10.60 0.88
N GLN A 16 -15.69 11.78 0.69
CA GLN A 16 -16.11 12.74 -0.35
C GLN A 16 -15.45 12.48 -1.71
N TRP A 17 -14.52 11.55 -1.78
CA TRP A 17 -13.74 11.29 -2.98
C TRP A 17 -14.40 10.24 -3.86
N LYS A 18 -14.39 10.49 -5.18
CA LYS A 18 -14.67 9.48 -6.21
C LYS A 18 -13.37 9.07 -6.86
N ARG A 19 -12.98 7.82 -6.62
CA ARG A 19 -11.75 7.24 -7.20
C ARG A 19 -12.10 6.33 -8.36
N PRO A 20 -11.32 6.32 -9.47
CA PRO A 20 -11.46 5.28 -10.48
C PRO A 20 -11.21 3.91 -9.85
N TRP A 21 -12.23 3.06 -9.83
CA TRP A 21 -12.17 1.71 -9.29
C TRP A 21 -11.59 0.75 -10.31
N TYR A 22 -12.08 0.84 -11.56
CA TYR A 22 -11.55 0.18 -12.75
C TYR A 22 -12.01 0.90 -14.01
N PHE A 23 -11.40 0.57 -15.17
CA PHE A 23 -11.75 1.17 -16.46
C PHE A 23 -12.31 0.11 -17.39
N LYS A 24 -13.53 0.27 -17.89
CA LYS A 24 -14.15 -0.60 -18.88
C LYS A 24 -13.56 -0.37 -20.27
N LYS A 25 -13.31 -1.43 -21.02
CA LYS A 25 -13.04 -1.36 -22.45
C LYS A 25 -14.32 -1.09 -23.24
N ASP A 26 -15.38 -1.81 -22.87
CA ASP A 26 -16.72 -1.70 -23.44
C ASP A 26 -17.78 -1.99 -22.38
N GLU A 27 -19.06 -1.86 -22.70
CA GLU A 27 -20.15 -2.02 -21.73
C GLU A 27 -20.32 -3.46 -21.22
N SER A 28 -19.86 -4.45 -21.99
CA SER A 28 -19.96 -5.87 -21.63
C SER A 28 -18.82 -6.33 -20.68
N GLU A 29 -17.74 -5.57 -20.59
CA GLU A 29 -16.58 -5.93 -19.75
C GLU A 29 -16.96 -5.86 -18.27
N THR A 30 -16.80 -6.98 -17.59
CA THR A 30 -16.98 -7.05 -16.12
C THR A 30 -15.79 -6.44 -15.39
N MET A 31 -15.97 -6.08 -14.12
CA MET A 31 -14.87 -5.62 -13.24
C MET A 31 -13.71 -6.62 -13.23
N TYR A 32 -14.02 -7.90 -13.06
CA TYR A 32 -13.02 -8.96 -13.06
C TYR A 32 -12.16 -8.94 -14.34
N GLN A 33 -12.78 -8.88 -15.51
CA GLN A 33 -12.08 -8.84 -16.79
C GLN A 33 -11.23 -7.59 -16.96
N ALA A 34 -11.75 -6.43 -16.57
CA ALA A 34 -11.02 -5.16 -16.60
C ALA A 34 -9.77 -5.20 -15.71
N VAL A 35 -9.92 -5.66 -14.47
CA VAL A 35 -8.81 -5.80 -13.50
C VAL A 35 -7.74 -6.77 -13.99
N GLN A 36 -8.15 -7.91 -14.58
CA GLN A 36 -7.21 -8.86 -15.18
C GLN A 36 -6.39 -8.22 -16.32
N ARG A 37 -7.05 -7.48 -17.21
CA ARG A 37 -6.43 -6.78 -18.34
C ARG A 37 -5.49 -5.66 -17.87
N GLU A 38 -5.94 -4.81 -16.96
CA GLU A 38 -5.16 -3.70 -16.41
C GLU A 38 -3.91 -4.21 -15.68
N SER A 39 -4.08 -5.22 -14.82
CA SER A 39 -2.97 -5.83 -14.06
C SER A 39 -1.92 -6.44 -14.98
N LYS A 40 -2.35 -7.24 -15.96
CA LYS A 40 -1.45 -7.88 -16.91
C LYS A 40 -0.67 -6.84 -17.72
N GLN A 41 -1.36 -5.81 -18.22
CA GLN A 41 -0.72 -4.75 -19.01
C GLN A 41 0.27 -3.94 -18.19
N THR A 42 -0.08 -3.61 -16.94
CA THR A 42 0.82 -2.87 -16.03
C THR A 42 2.13 -3.63 -15.80
N ARG A 43 2.08 -4.95 -15.60
CA ARG A 43 3.29 -5.76 -15.41
C ARG A 43 4.06 -6.01 -16.71
N LEU A 44 3.37 -6.03 -17.86
CA LEU A 44 4.01 -6.25 -19.14
C LEU A 44 4.75 -5.01 -19.65
N THR A 45 4.16 -3.84 -19.49
CA THR A 45 4.72 -2.57 -19.96
C THR A 45 4.60 -1.44 -18.97
N ALA A 46 3.43 -0.82 -18.84
CA ALA A 46 3.15 0.21 -17.86
C ALA A 46 1.65 0.44 -17.65
N GLY A 47 1.30 0.85 -16.45
CA GLY A 47 0.00 1.38 -16.08
C GLY A 47 0.13 2.67 -15.26
N ILE A 48 -0.93 3.47 -15.22
CA ILE A 48 -0.98 4.72 -14.47
C ILE A 48 -2.27 4.80 -13.65
N LEU A 49 -2.13 5.16 -12.37
CA LEU A 49 -3.20 5.34 -11.40
C LEU A 49 -3.32 6.81 -11.00
N ASP A 50 -4.54 7.31 -10.85
CA ASP A 50 -4.83 8.56 -10.16
C ASP A 50 -4.88 8.30 -8.64
N GLY A 51 -3.78 8.62 -7.95
CA GLY A 51 -3.60 8.52 -6.51
C GLY A 51 -3.86 9.82 -5.75
N SER A 52 -4.58 10.77 -6.35
CA SER A 52 -4.76 12.13 -5.79
C SER A 52 -5.44 12.15 -4.44
N THR A 53 -6.23 11.14 -4.11
CA THR A 53 -7.00 11.07 -2.85
C THR A 53 -6.18 10.63 -1.63
N LEU A 54 -4.95 10.12 -1.82
CA LEU A 54 -4.05 9.83 -0.71
C LEU A 54 -3.81 11.08 0.12
N GLY A 55 -3.90 10.96 1.45
CA GLY A 55 -3.62 12.08 2.34
C GLY A 55 -2.19 12.57 2.20
N LYS A 56 -1.99 13.87 2.34
CA LYS A 56 -0.68 14.51 2.32
C LYS A 56 -0.64 15.56 3.43
N ILE A 57 0.26 15.36 4.39
CA ILE A 57 0.43 16.27 5.52
C ILE A 57 1.85 16.83 5.47
N GLU A 58 1.95 18.15 5.53
CA GLU A 58 3.21 18.85 5.63
C GLU A 58 3.53 19.12 7.09
N ILE A 59 4.74 18.76 7.52
CA ILE A 59 5.24 18.95 8.88
C ILE A 59 6.46 19.87 8.79
N LYS A 60 6.35 21.06 9.39
CA LYS A 60 7.41 22.06 9.43
C LYS A 60 7.68 22.52 10.86
N GLY A 61 8.91 22.87 11.14
CA GLY A 61 9.28 23.46 12.43
C GLY A 61 10.68 23.07 12.85
N LYS A 62 11.18 23.79 13.83
CA LYS A 62 12.51 23.58 14.40
C LYS A 62 12.66 22.16 14.94
N ASP A 63 11.59 21.61 15.53
CA ASP A 63 11.56 20.32 16.22
C ASP A 63 10.85 19.22 15.40
N ALA A 64 10.66 19.44 14.08
CA ALA A 64 9.97 18.48 13.19
C ALA A 64 10.60 17.09 13.19
N LEU A 65 11.94 16.98 13.22
CA LEU A 65 12.64 15.69 13.29
C LEU A 65 12.33 14.93 14.59
N GLU A 66 12.31 15.62 15.72
CA GLU A 66 11.97 15.02 17.01
C GLU A 66 10.52 14.53 17.00
N PHE A 67 9.59 15.41 16.60
CA PHE A 67 8.17 15.07 16.46
C PHE A 67 7.95 13.84 15.57
N MET A 68 8.58 13.80 14.40
CA MET A 68 8.48 12.63 13.51
C MET A 68 9.00 11.35 14.14
N ASN A 69 10.08 11.43 14.93
CA ASN A 69 10.57 10.26 15.66
C ASN A 69 9.61 9.85 16.80
N LEU A 70 8.84 10.72 17.38
CA LEU A 70 7.86 10.39 18.41
C LEU A 70 6.58 9.78 17.82
N MET A 71 6.12 10.29 16.66
CA MET A 71 4.88 9.85 16.03
C MET A 71 4.97 8.47 15.35
N TYR A 72 6.09 8.10 14.77
CA TYR A 72 6.23 6.88 13.95
C TYR A 72 7.15 5.84 14.58
N THR A 73 6.98 4.58 14.21
CA THR A 73 7.87 3.48 14.64
C THR A 73 9.29 3.61 14.11
N ASN A 74 9.45 4.19 12.93
CA ASN A 74 10.71 4.34 12.21
C ASN A 74 11.64 5.39 12.85
N ALA A 75 12.95 5.24 12.65
CA ALA A 75 13.94 6.23 13.03
C ALA A 75 14.31 7.12 11.83
N PHE A 76 14.17 8.44 11.97
CA PHE A 76 14.43 9.40 10.89
C PHE A 76 15.73 10.21 11.08
N THR A 77 16.38 10.11 12.24
CA THR A 77 17.59 10.89 12.58
C THR A 77 18.71 10.71 11.56
N LYS A 78 18.96 9.47 11.12
CA LYS A 78 19.99 9.16 10.12
C LYS A 78 19.47 9.13 8.67
N MET A 79 18.22 9.48 8.45
CA MET A 79 17.64 9.56 7.12
C MET A 79 18.20 10.77 6.38
N LYS A 80 18.71 10.57 5.17
CA LYS A 80 19.28 11.65 4.36
C LYS A 80 18.19 12.58 3.82
N PRO A 81 18.46 13.88 3.66
CA PRO A 81 17.56 14.76 2.90
C PRO A 81 17.28 14.25 1.49
N MET A 82 16.12 14.60 0.95
CA MET A 82 15.63 14.20 -0.37
C MET A 82 15.49 12.68 -0.56
N THR A 83 15.32 11.94 0.56
CA THR A 83 14.95 10.52 0.55
C THR A 83 13.56 10.32 1.14
N SER A 84 12.96 9.18 0.85
CA SER A 84 11.68 8.77 1.40
C SER A 84 11.79 7.43 2.13
N ARG A 85 10.82 7.14 2.99
CA ARG A 85 10.77 5.91 3.76
C ARG A 85 9.33 5.52 4.02
N TYR A 86 9.00 4.26 3.75
CA TYR A 86 7.74 3.69 4.21
C TYR A 86 7.72 3.63 5.74
N ALA A 87 6.65 4.07 6.36
CA ALA A 87 6.56 4.27 7.79
C ALA A 87 5.21 3.81 8.34
N LEU A 88 5.22 3.37 9.60
CA LEU A 88 4.03 2.95 10.34
C LEU A 88 3.75 3.88 11.51
N MET A 89 2.48 4.25 11.65
CA MET A 89 1.93 4.94 12.81
C MET A 89 1.14 3.95 13.66
N LEU A 90 1.36 3.98 14.96
CA LEU A 90 0.64 3.15 15.92
C LEU A 90 -0.29 3.99 16.78
N GLY A 91 -1.35 3.37 17.27
CA GLY A 91 -2.05 3.86 18.46
C GLY A 91 -1.21 3.62 19.73
N GLU A 92 -1.63 4.20 20.85
CA GLU A 92 -0.99 3.99 22.15
C GLU A 92 -1.04 2.53 22.62
N ASP A 93 -2.02 1.77 22.11
CA ASP A 93 -2.19 0.34 22.34
C ASP A 93 -1.14 -0.54 21.61
N GLY A 94 -0.36 0.06 20.71
CA GLY A 94 0.66 -0.63 19.88
C GLY A 94 0.11 -1.25 18.60
N MET A 95 -1.17 -1.04 18.30
CA MET A 95 -1.78 -1.51 17.05
C MET A 95 -1.51 -0.53 15.91
N ILE A 96 -1.43 -1.05 14.69
CA ILE A 96 -1.22 -0.23 13.50
C ILE A 96 -2.46 0.62 13.26
N MET A 97 -2.28 1.93 13.20
CA MET A 97 -3.32 2.91 12.97
C MET A 97 -3.38 3.36 11.51
N ASP A 98 -2.23 3.65 10.93
CA ASP A 98 -2.09 4.03 9.50
C ASP A 98 -0.65 3.79 9.03
N ASP A 99 -0.45 3.86 7.72
CA ASP A 99 0.83 3.76 7.06
C ASP A 99 1.00 4.86 5.99
N GLY A 100 2.19 4.97 5.47
CA GLY A 100 2.45 5.89 4.37
C GLY A 100 3.93 6.10 4.11
N ILE A 101 4.22 7.01 3.20
CA ILE A 101 5.60 7.38 2.88
C ILE A 101 5.95 8.70 3.54
N VAL A 102 7.03 8.70 4.30
CA VAL A 102 7.65 9.89 4.87
C VAL A 102 8.74 10.39 3.94
N CYS A 103 8.58 11.58 3.38
CA CYS A 103 9.57 12.30 2.59
C CYS A 103 10.30 13.31 3.49
N LYS A 104 11.62 13.17 3.64
CA LYS A 104 12.45 14.11 4.40
C LYS A 104 13.06 15.13 3.45
N ILE A 105 12.60 16.38 3.49
CA ILE A 105 13.20 17.48 2.74
C ILE A 105 14.47 17.96 3.45
N ASN A 106 14.36 18.14 4.76
CA ASN A 106 15.45 18.38 5.70
C ASN A 106 14.97 18.09 7.13
N ASP A 107 15.77 18.34 8.16
CA ASP A 107 15.43 18.06 9.56
C ASP A 107 14.26 18.90 10.10
N LYS A 108 13.94 19.99 9.45
CA LYS A 108 12.85 20.93 9.84
C LYS A 108 11.63 20.83 8.91
N HIS A 109 11.64 19.94 7.92
CA HIS A 109 10.59 19.86 6.92
C HIS A 109 10.40 18.44 6.40
N PHE A 110 9.23 17.86 6.63
CA PHE A 110 8.78 16.57 6.16
C PHE A 110 7.45 16.71 5.43
N ILE A 111 7.19 15.78 4.52
CA ILE A 111 5.86 15.54 3.96
C ILE A 111 5.58 14.05 4.14
N VAL A 112 4.40 13.75 4.67
CA VAL A 112 3.95 12.38 4.85
C VAL A 112 2.71 12.12 4.02
N THR A 113 2.61 10.93 3.46
CA THR A 113 1.37 10.42 2.87
C THR A 113 0.66 9.55 3.87
N THR A 114 -0.66 9.42 3.74
CA THR A 114 -1.52 8.56 4.54
C THR A 114 -2.49 7.83 3.64
N THR A 115 -3.23 6.86 4.18
CA THR A 115 -4.40 6.32 3.47
C THR A 115 -5.42 7.44 3.21
N SER A 116 -6.24 7.30 2.16
CA SER A 116 -7.24 8.34 1.81
C SER A 116 -8.26 8.56 2.92
N SER A 117 -8.79 7.49 3.50
CA SER A 117 -9.75 7.54 4.61
C SER A 117 -9.12 7.90 5.95
N GLY A 118 -7.83 7.59 6.14
CA GLY A 118 -7.08 7.85 7.35
C GLY A 118 -6.59 9.29 7.50
N ALA A 119 -6.53 10.08 6.41
CA ALA A 119 -5.91 11.41 6.42
C ALA A 119 -6.42 12.35 7.52
N PRO A 120 -7.73 12.52 7.74
CA PRO A 120 -8.23 13.36 8.83
C PRO A 120 -7.85 12.82 10.22
N LYS A 121 -7.94 11.48 10.39
CA LYS A 121 -7.61 10.82 11.67
C LYS A 121 -6.12 10.97 12.01
N VAL A 122 -5.24 10.79 11.03
CA VAL A 122 -3.79 10.95 11.22
C VAL A 122 -3.44 12.39 11.57
N LEU A 123 -4.01 13.38 10.87
CA LEU A 123 -3.79 14.79 11.17
C LEU A 123 -4.26 15.14 12.59
N ALA A 124 -5.50 14.77 12.93
CA ALA A 124 -6.06 15.01 14.27
C ALA A 124 -5.22 14.36 15.37
N HIS A 125 -4.74 13.13 15.15
CA HIS A 125 -3.85 12.43 16.08
C HIS A 125 -2.50 13.15 16.25
N MET A 126 -1.92 13.65 15.17
CA MET A 126 -0.70 14.46 15.24
C MET A 126 -0.91 15.76 16.00
N GLU A 127 -2.04 16.45 15.75
CA GLU A 127 -2.40 17.71 16.42
C GLU A 127 -2.67 17.49 17.90
N GLU A 128 -3.39 16.44 18.27
CA GLU A 128 -3.68 16.08 19.66
C GLU A 128 -2.39 15.93 20.47
N PHE A 129 -1.47 15.05 20.01
CA PHE A 129 -0.21 14.83 20.73
C PHE A 129 0.68 16.07 20.76
N LEU A 130 0.70 16.85 19.70
CA LEU A 130 1.48 18.10 19.67
C LEU A 130 0.95 19.13 20.69
N GLN A 131 -0.37 19.19 20.89
CA GLN A 131 -1.01 20.16 21.80
C GLN A 131 -1.05 19.68 23.26
N THR A 132 -1.12 18.38 23.50
CA THR A 132 -1.30 17.83 24.85
C THR A 132 0.00 17.31 25.45
N GLU A 133 0.71 16.42 24.72
CA GLU A 133 1.89 15.73 25.24
C GLU A 133 3.19 16.50 24.97
N TRP A 134 3.26 17.21 23.83
CA TRP A 134 4.49 17.88 23.39
C TRP A 134 4.26 19.36 23.03
N PRO A 135 3.58 20.18 23.89
CA PRO A 135 3.27 21.59 23.58
C PRO A 135 4.54 22.47 23.51
N HIS A 136 5.67 21.95 23.96
CA HIS A 136 6.98 22.64 23.89
C HIS A 136 7.65 22.52 22.52
N LEU A 137 7.22 21.57 21.66
CA LEU A 137 7.80 21.40 20.34
C LEU A 137 7.29 22.46 19.36
N GLN A 138 8.22 23.09 18.66
CA GLN A 138 7.91 24.09 17.63
C GLN A 138 7.69 23.38 16.28
N VAL A 139 6.46 22.90 16.08
CA VAL A 139 6.03 22.15 14.88
C VAL A 139 4.71 22.71 14.38
N TYR A 140 4.58 22.81 13.08
CA TYR A 140 3.37 23.23 12.36
C TYR A 140 2.94 22.10 11.43
N LEU A 141 1.66 21.76 11.51
CA LEU A 141 1.02 20.71 10.74
C LEU A 141 0.04 21.35 9.73
N ASN A 142 0.08 20.90 8.50
CA ASN A 142 -0.83 21.40 7.48
C ASN A 142 -1.25 20.30 6.52
N SER A 143 -2.55 20.12 6.31
CA SER A 143 -3.05 19.29 5.21
C SER A 143 -2.77 19.97 3.87
N ILE A 144 -2.05 19.27 3.01
CA ILE A 144 -1.76 19.71 1.64
C ILE A 144 -2.34 18.75 0.60
N THR A 145 -3.28 17.91 1.01
CA THR A 145 -3.88 16.87 0.15
C THR A 145 -4.41 17.45 -1.15
N GLU A 146 -5.19 18.53 -1.07
CA GLU A 146 -5.85 19.15 -2.23
C GLU A 146 -4.91 20.06 -3.05
N GLN A 147 -3.72 20.36 -2.53
CA GLN A 147 -2.73 21.16 -3.25
C GLN A 147 -2.00 20.36 -4.34
N PHE A 148 -2.10 19.02 -4.31
CA PHE A 148 -1.42 18.15 -5.25
C PHE A 148 -2.36 17.10 -5.85
N THR A 149 -2.38 17.02 -7.17
CA THR A 149 -2.78 15.81 -7.88
C THR A 149 -1.60 14.85 -7.89
N THR A 150 -1.86 13.57 -7.69
CA THR A 150 -0.81 12.54 -7.62
C THR A 150 -1.07 11.46 -8.66
N PHE A 151 -0.07 11.18 -9.50
CA PHE A 151 -0.10 10.12 -10.50
C PHE A 151 0.94 9.06 -10.15
N ASN A 152 0.52 7.81 -10.14
CA ASN A 152 1.40 6.67 -9.89
C ASN A 152 1.57 5.89 -11.19
N ILE A 153 2.70 6.06 -11.88
CA ILE A 153 3.04 5.27 -13.06
C ILE A 153 3.93 4.10 -12.65
N SER A 154 3.54 2.88 -13.03
CA SER A 154 4.20 1.63 -12.64
C SER A 154 4.37 0.70 -13.84
N GLY A 155 5.41 -0.12 -13.80
CA GLY A 155 5.71 -1.11 -14.83
C GLY A 155 7.09 -0.93 -15.45
N PRO A 156 7.62 -1.95 -16.17
CA PRO A 156 9.00 -1.94 -16.69
C PRO A 156 9.27 -0.80 -17.69
N LYS A 157 8.23 -0.22 -18.32
CA LYS A 157 8.35 0.91 -19.26
C LYS A 157 8.02 2.28 -18.63
N SER A 158 7.77 2.34 -17.33
CA SER A 158 7.46 3.60 -16.64
C SER A 158 8.58 4.64 -16.80
N ARG A 159 9.86 4.23 -16.64
CA ARG A 159 11.02 5.11 -16.85
C ARG A 159 11.09 5.65 -18.27
N ASP A 160 10.91 4.79 -19.28
CA ASP A 160 10.96 5.17 -20.69
C ASP A 160 9.92 6.24 -21.04
N ILE A 161 8.77 6.19 -20.37
CA ILE A 161 7.67 7.15 -20.58
C ILE A 161 8.00 8.47 -19.88
N ILE A 162 8.29 8.46 -18.58
CA ILE A 162 8.44 9.70 -17.82
C ILE A 162 9.69 10.48 -18.18
N SER A 163 10.76 9.83 -18.65
CA SER A 163 11.97 10.51 -19.15
C SER A 163 11.71 11.31 -20.42
N LYS A 164 10.63 11.00 -21.17
CA LYS A 164 10.20 11.82 -22.31
C LYS A 164 9.36 13.02 -21.87
N VAL A 165 8.71 12.94 -20.74
CA VAL A 165 7.91 14.02 -20.15
C VAL A 165 8.80 15.03 -19.43
N PHE A 166 9.76 14.54 -18.65
CA PHE A 166 10.69 15.35 -17.84
C PHE A 166 12.12 15.22 -18.36
N THR A 167 12.38 15.84 -19.51
CA THR A 167 13.66 15.71 -20.25
C THR A 167 14.87 16.28 -19.53
N ASN A 168 14.67 17.14 -18.55
CA ASN A 168 15.70 17.74 -17.70
C ASN A 168 16.03 16.92 -16.45
N VAL A 169 15.44 15.72 -16.29
CA VAL A 169 15.66 14.84 -15.14
C VAL A 169 16.39 13.58 -15.59
N ASP A 170 17.50 13.27 -14.95
CA ASP A 170 18.16 11.96 -15.10
C ASP A 170 17.45 10.92 -14.23
N PHE A 171 16.82 9.93 -14.89
CA PHE A 171 16.09 8.82 -14.29
C PHE A 171 16.90 7.53 -14.17
N THR A 172 18.21 7.55 -14.44
CA THR A 172 19.07 6.38 -14.22
C THR A 172 19.06 5.94 -12.76
N ASN A 173 19.36 4.69 -12.49
CA ASN A 173 19.39 4.16 -11.13
C ASN A 173 20.39 4.89 -10.23
N ALA A 174 21.51 5.33 -10.79
CA ALA A 174 22.54 6.08 -10.08
C ALA A 174 22.06 7.49 -9.69
N ALA A 175 21.42 8.20 -10.61
CA ALA A 175 20.96 9.57 -10.39
C ALA A 175 19.64 9.67 -9.63
N PHE A 176 18.81 8.61 -9.68
CA PHE A 176 17.50 8.57 -9.04
C PHE A 176 17.27 7.20 -8.36
N PRO A 177 17.94 6.91 -7.24
CA PRO A 177 17.79 5.65 -6.51
C PRO A 177 16.37 5.42 -6.00
N PHE A 178 16.01 4.15 -5.78
CA PHE A 178 14.73 3.79 -5.16
C PHE A 178 14.57 4.45 -3.78
N MET A 179 13.35 4.89 -3.45
CA MET A 179 13.01 5.65 -2.23
C MET A 179 13.74 6.99 -2.11
N THR A 180 13.99 7.64 -3.25
CA THR A 180 14.37 9.07 -3.31
C THR A 180 13.31 9.87 -4.05
N PHE A 181 13.36 11.19 -3.90
CA PHE A 181 12.50 12.09 -4.66
C PHE A 181 13.27 13.31 -5.14
N LYS A 182 12.78 13.91 -6.22
CA LYS A 182 13.30 15.16 -6.80
C LYS A 182 12.19 16.19 -6.85
N THR A 183 12.52 17.43 -6.55
CA THR A 183 11.63 18.57 -6.79
C THR A 183 12.17 19.31 -8.03
N LEU A 184 11.28 19.65 -8.93
CA LEU A 184 11.62 20.33 -10.19
C LEU A 184 10.56 21.38 -10.50
N ASP A 185 10.94 22.33 -11.32
CA ASP A 185 10.00 23.30 -11.85
C ASP A 185 9.27 22.69 -13.06
N TYR A 186 7.96 22.73 -13.02
CA TYR A 186 7.10 22.35 -14.12
C TYR A 186 6.23 23.55 -14.49
N LYS A 187 6.53 24.17 -15.64
CA LYS A 187 5.95 25.45 -16.02
C LYS A 187 6.19 26.50 -14.91
N ASN A 188 5.14 27.08 -14.38
CA ASN A 188 5.17 28.10 -13.31
C ASN A 188 4.92 27.51 -11.91
N THR A 189 4.95 26.18 -11.74
CA THR A 189 4.73 25.50 -10.45
C THR A 189 5.83 24.49 -10.17
N ARG A 190 5.89 24.05 -8.90
CA ARG A 190 6.79 22.95 -8.51
C ARG A 190 6.10 21.62 -8.64
N ALA A 191 6.76 20.67 -9.31
CA ALA A 191 6.41 19.26 -9.29
C ALA A 191 7.40 18.50 -8.39
N ARG A 192 6.94 17.40 -7.83
CA ARG A 192 7.78 16.43 -7.13
C ARG A 192 7.61 15.08 -7.76
N ILE A 193 8.71 14.41 -8.04
CA ILE A 193 8.72 13.03 -8.51
C ILE A 193 9.41 12.20 -7.46
N MET A 194 8.76 11.14 -6.99
CA MET A 194 9.30 10.17 -6.04
C MET A 194 9.44 8.83 -6.75
N ARG A 195 10.58 8.17 -6.62
CA ARG A 195 10.76 6.80 -7.07
C ARG A 195 10.30 5.84 -5.97
N ALA A 196 9.04 5.45 -6.06
CA ALA A 196 8.38 4.52 -5.16
C ALA A 196 7.37 3.69 -5.92
N SER A 197 6.94 2.58 -5.35
CA SER A 197 5.97 1.69 -5.98
C SER A 197 5.16 0.92 -4.95
N PHE A 198 3.85 0.90 -5.13
CA PHE A 198 2.93 0.05 -4.38
C PHE A 198 2.53 -1.22 -5.15
N THR A 199 2.94 -1.34 -6.41
CA THR A 199 2.66 -2.51 -7.26
C THR A 199 3.77 -3.55 -7.26
N GLY A 200 4.95 -3.20 -6.72
CA GLY A 200 6.14 -4.05 -6.79
C GLY A 200 6.90 -3.96 -8.12
N GLU A 201 6.45 -3.14 -9.07
CA GLU A 201 7.17 -2.83 -10.31
C GLU A 201 8.04 -1.57 -10.15
N LEU A 202 8.93 -1.31 -11.11
CA LEU A 202 9.52 0.02 -11.26
C LEU A 202 8.40 1.06 -11.33
N GLY A 203 8.46 2.07 -10.47
CA GLY A 203 7.38 3.04 -10.36
C GLY A 203 7.83 4.41 -9.94
N TYR A 204 6.99 5.39 -10.27
CA TYR A 204 7.18 6.79 -9.92
C TYR A 204 5.86 7.41 -9.53
N GLU A 205 5.89 8.17 -8.45
CA GLU A 205 4.77 9.01 -8.01
C GLU A 205 5.07 10.46 -8.36
N ILE A 206 4.14 11.08 -9.08
CA ILE A 206 4.30 12.45 -9.59
C ILE A 206 3.27 13.32 -8.87
N TYR A 207 3.74 14.28 -8.10
CA TYR A 207 2.93 15.26 -7.38
C TYR A 207 2.99 16.58 -8.15
N ILE A 208 1.85 17.04 -8.63
CA ILE A 208 1.72 18.25 -9.45
C ILE A 208 0.55 19.13 -8.97
N SER A 209 0.64 20.44 -9.17
CA SER A 209 -0.49 21.32 -8.95
C SER A 209 -1.70 20.93 -9.80
N PRO A 210 -2.93 20.92 -9.25
CA PRO A 210 -4.13 20.51 -9.97
C PRO A 210 -4.38 21.26 -11.30
N GLN A 211 -3.94 22.49 -11.39
CA GLN A 211 -4.06 23.31 -12.64
C GLN A 211 -3.33 22.71 -13.84
N HIS A 212 -2.29 21.93 -13.65
CA HIS A 212 -1.51 21.29 -14.71
C HIS A 212 -1.75 19.78 -14.82
N ALA A 213 -2.61 19.24 -13.96
CA ALA A 213 -2.79 17.80 -13.82
C ALA A 213 -3.32 17.14 -15.10
N LEU A 214 -4.36 17.70 -15.72
CA LEU A 214 -4.95 17.10 -16.92
C LEU A 214 -3.97 17.11 -18.10
N GLU A 215 -3.29 18.20 -18.31
CA GLU A 215 -2.31 18.34 -19.37
C GLU A 215 -1.15 17.35 -19.20
N LEU A 216 -0.62 17.22 -17.97
CA LEU A 216 0.46 16.28 -17.68
C LEU A 216 0.00 14.83 -17.86
N TRP A 217 -1.23 14.51 -17.42
CA TRP A 217 -1.83 13.20 -17.60
C TRP A 217 -1.94 12.82 -19.08
N GLU A 218 -2.45 13.72 -19.92
CA GLU A 218 -2.58 13.51 -21.36
C GLU A 218 -1.22 13.39 -22.04
N LEU A 219 -0.23 14.18 -21.61
CA LEU A 219 1.15 14.11 -22.11
C LEU A 219 1.79 12.75 -21.79
N ILE A 220 1.57 12.23 -20.56
CA ILE A 220 2.04 10.88 -20.18
C ILE A 220 1.40 9.83 -21.09
N PHE A 221 0.11 9.92 -21.37
CA PHE A 221 -0.57 9.01 -22.31
C PHE A 221 -0.05 9.13 -23.74
N GLN A 222 0.24 10.34 -24.20
CA GLN A 222 0.82 10.57 -25.54
C GLN A 222 2.15 9.81 -25.69
N TYR A 223 3.07 9.95 -24.74
CA TYR A 223 4.35 9.21 -24.77
C TYR A 223 4.19 7.71 -24.44
N GLY A 224 3.19 7.37 -23.64
CA GLY A 224 2.88 6.00 -23.26
C GLY A 224 2.21 5.17 -24.36
N LYS A 225 1.64 5.81 -25.39
CA LYS A 225 0.89 5.14 -26.47
C LYS A 225 1.67 4.00 -27.14
N LYS A 226 2.93 4.22 -27.45
CA LYS A 226 3.81 3.20 -28.06
C LYS A 226 4.08 1.98 -27.17
N PHE A 227 3.84 2.09 -25.87
CA PHE A 227 4.00 1.02 -24.89
C PHE A 227 2.66 0.44 -24.44
N ASN A 228 1.54 0.85 -25.10
CA ASN A 228 0.20 0.48 -24.69
C ASN A 228 -0.08 0.81 -23.20
N LEU A 229 0.36 1.99 -22.73
CA LEU A 229 0.07 2.46 -21.38
C LEU A 229 -1.44 2.42 -21.13
N VAL A 230 -1.84 1.81 -20.01
CA VAL A 230 -3.25 1.75 -19.60
C VAL A 230 -3.48 2.57 -18.33
N PRO A 231 -4.64 3.23 -18.21
CA PRO A 231 -5.11 3.63 -16.90
C PRO A 231 -5.51 2.38 -16.14
N TYR A 232 -5.24 2.35 -14.82
CA TYR A 232 -5.77 1.30 -13.95
C TYR A 232 -6.41 1.89 -12.70
N GLY A 233 -7.38 1.18 -12.16
CA GLY A 233 -8.11 1.62 -11.00
C GLY A 233 -7.59 1.02 -9.69
N THR A 234 -8.24 1.39 -8.60
CA THR A 234 -7.86 0.96 -7.25
C THR A 234 -8.01 -0.56 -7.07
N GLU A 235 -8.99 -1.22 -7.71
CA GLU A 235 -9.12 -2.68 -7.64
C GLU A 235 -7.91 -3.39 -8.25
N THR A 236 -7.42 -2.89 -9.38
CA THR A 236 -6.17 -3.38 -10.00
C THR A 236 -4.96 -3.12 -9.10
N MET A 237 -4.90 -1.96 -8.44
CA MET A 237 -3.87 -1.67 -7.45
C MET A 237 -3.88 -2.70 -6.31
N HIS A 238 -5.07 -3.06 -5.80
CA HIS A 238 -5.23 -4.07 -4.75
C HIS A 238 -4.75 -5.46 -5.19
N LEU A 239 -5.00 -5.87 -6.42
CA LEU A 239 -4.44 -7.11 -6.97
C LEU A 239 -2.91 -7.03 -7.06
N LEU A 240 -2.36 -5.97 -7.65
CA LEU A 240 -0.91 -5.83 -7.88
C LEU A 240 -0.12 -5.76 -6.55
N ARG A 241 -0.63 -5.04 -5.52
CA ARG A 241 0.00 -4.99 -4.20
C ARG A 241 -0.05 -6.35 -3.50
N ALA A 242 -1.17 -7.11 -3.65
CA ALA A 242 -1.30 -8.45 -3.07
C ALA A 242 -0.30 -9.43 -3.68
N GLU A 243 -0.07 -9.39 -5.00
CA GLU A 243 0.98 -10.16 -5.65
C GLU A 243 2.37 -9.86 -5.08
N LYS A 244 2.61 -8.63 -4.63
CA LYS A 244 3.87 -8.21 -4.00
C LYS A 244 3.89 -8.46 -2.48
N GLY A 245 2.77 -8.87 -1.89
CA GLY A 245 2.65 -9.08 -0.45
C GLY A 245 2.61 -7.78 0.37
N TYR A 246 2.26 -6.65 -0.25
CA TYR A 246 2.10 -5.38 0.46
C TYR A 246 0.74 -5.33 1.15
N VAL A 247 0.72 -4.78 2.36
CA VAL A 247 -0.48 -4.67 3.19
C VAL A 247 -1.32 -3.45 2.83
N VAL A 248 -2.61 -3.53 3.12
CA VAL A 248 -3.55 -2.40 3.09
C VAL A 248 -4.14 -2.23 4.49
N ILE A 249 -4.11 -1.01 4.98
CA ILE A 249 -4.73 -0.65 6.25
C ILE A 249 -6.25 -0.88 6.14
N GLY A 250 -6.77 -1.62 7.11
CA GLY A 250 -8.18 -2.02 7.14
C GLY A 250 -8.46 -3.42 6.56
N GLN A 251 -7.53 -4.00 5.79
CA GLN A 251 -7.62 -5.40 5.31
C GLN A 251 -6.72 -6.34 6.11
N GLU A 252 -5.41 -6.18 6.03
CA GLU A 252 -4.46 -6.94 6.83
C GLU A 252 -4.33 -6.42 8.26
N THR A 253 -4.84 -5.23 8.54
CA THR A 253 -4.83 -4.59 9.86
C THR A 253 -6.25 -4.19 10.27
N ASP A 254 -6.80 -4.88 11.23
CA ASP A 254 -8.19 -4.74 11.71
C ASP A 254 -8.31 -3.97 13.04
N GLY A 255 -7.23 -3.27 13.45
CA GLY A 255 -7.15 -2.60 14.75
C GLY A 255 -6.64 -3.48 15.89
N THR A 256 -6.35 -4.76 15.62
CA THR A 256 -5.76 -5.70 16.60
C THR A 256 -4.37 -6.19 16.21
N VAL A 257 -3.81 -5.62 15.15
CA VAL A 257 -2.57 -6.06 14.50
C VAL A 257 -1.42 -5.12 14.84
N THR A 258 -0.33 -5.71 15.33
CA THR A 258 0.93 -5.00 15.59
C THR A 258 1.87 -5.10 14.38
N PRO A 259 2.93 -4.28 14.28
CA PRO A 259 3.95 -4.45 13.23
C PRO A 259 4.60 -5.84 13.22
N ILE A 260 4.68 -6.50 14.37
CA ILE A 260 5.28 -7.84 14.51
C ILE A 260 4.39 -8.89 13.84
N ASP A 261 3.08 -8.74 13.93
CA ASP A 261 2.11 -9.66 13.35
C ASP A 261 2.13 -9.69 11.82
N ILE A 262 2.55 -8.59 11.18
CA ILE A 262 2.69 -8.50 9.71
C ILE A 262 4.15 -8.56 9.23
N ASN A 263 5.06 -9.07 10.07
CA ASN A 263 6.49 -9.24 9.77
C ASN A 263 7.24 -7.91 9.51
N PHE A 264 6.78 -6.79 10.07
CA PHE A 264 7.39 -5.47 9.93
C PHE A 264 8.27 -5.05 11.11
N ASN A 265 8.89 -6.02 11.80
CA ASN A 265 9.83 -5.78 12.90
C ASN A 265 10.99 -4.85 12.50
N TRP A 266 11.39 -4.91 11.23
CA TRP A 266 12.46 -4.09 10.66
C TRP A 266 12.12 -2.60 10.60
N MET A 267 10.82 -2.24 10.67
CA MET A 267 10.35 -0.86 10.70
C MET A 267 10.39 -0.24 12.10
N ILE A 268 10.56 -1.04 13.14
CA ILE A 268 10.67 -0.56 14.52
C ILE A 268 12.09 -0.09 14.78
N GLY A 269 12.26 1.20 15.05
CA GLY A 269 13.57 1.80 15.33
C GLY A 269 14.20 1.23 16.62
N LYS A 270 15.13 0.30 16.48
CA LYS A 270 15.75 -0.45 17.60
C LYS A 270 16.34 0.45 18.70
N ASN A 271 16.96 1.57 18.31
CA ASN A 271 17.65 2.49 19.22
C ASN A 271 16.85 3.75 19.56
N LYS A 272 15.56 3.79 19.20
CA LYS A 272 14.70 4.92 19.58
C LYS A 272 14.40 4.88 21.07
N LYS A 273 14.51 6.04 21.73
CA LYS A 273 14.19 6.18 23.14
C LYS A 273 12.72 5.89 23.40
N ASP A 274 11.83 6.53 22.64
CA ASP A 274 10.39 6.33 22.72
C ASP A 274 9.68 6.67 21.39
N PHE A 275 8.45 6.22 21.25
CA PHE A 275 7.46 6.59 20.23
C PHE A 275 6.08 6.07 20.65
N ILE A 276 5.01 6.61 20.09
CA ILE A 276 3.64 6.20 20.41
C ILE A 276 3.50 4.68 20.18
N GLY A 277 2.95 4.00 21.18
CA GLY A 277 2.72 2.54 21.14
C GLY A 277 3.93 1.67 21.51
N LYS A 278 5.15 2.22 21.64
CA LYS A 278 6.36 1.43 21.92
C LYS A 278 6.25 0.54 23.16
N ARG A 279 5.73 1.09 24.26
CA ARG A 279 5.56 0.35 25.52
C ARG A 279 4.54 -0.76 25.38
N SER A 280 3.48 -0.48 24.64
CA SER A 280 2.39 -1.44 24.41
C SER A 280 2.80 -2.65 23.58
N LEU A 281 3.81 -2.54 22.71
CA LEU A 281 4.39 -3.69 21.99
C LEU A 281 5.04 -4.74 22.93
N LYS A 282 5.29 -4.37 24.20
CA LYS A 282 5.86 -5.27 25.21
C LYS A 282 4.85 -5.83 26.20
N ARG A 283 3.56 -5.46 26.06
CA ARG A 283 2.50 -6.00 26.92
C ARG A 283 2.36 -7.51 26.72
N LYS A 284 1.90 -8.21 27.75
CA LYS A 284 1.71 -9.67 27.73
C LYS A 284 0.90 -10.15 26.52
N ASP A 285 -0.14 -9.44 26.14
CA ASP A 285 -0.96 -9.81 24.97
C ASP A 285 -0.27 -9.55 23.64
N THR A 286 0.31 -8.38 23.44
CA THR A 286 0.97 -8.01 22.17
C THR A 286 2.27 -8.76 21.93
N ALA A 287 2.98 -9.16 22.99
CA ALA A 287 4.25 -9.91 22.94
C ALA A 287 4.09 -11.43 23.05
N ARG A 288 2.85 -11.96 23.27
CA ARG A 288 2.63 -13.40 23.43
C ARG A 288 2.93 -14.19 22.17
N GLU A 289 3.33 -15.42 22.33
CA GLU A 289 3.37 -16.39 21.23
C GLU A 289 1.96 -16.72 20.71
N GLY A 290 1.89 -17.21 19.48
CA GLY A 290 0.63 -17.67 18.89
C GLY A 290 -0.34 -16.54 18.49
N ARG A 291 0.12 -15.29 18.43
CA ARG A 291 -0.65 -14.23 17.75
C ARG A 291 -0.86 -14.59 16.28
N LYS A 292 -1.89 -14.05 15.67
CA LYS A 292 -2.08 -14.17 14.21
C LYS A 292 -0.93 -13.47 13.50
N GLN A 293 -0.41 -14.10 12.46
CA GLN A 293 0.69 -13.57 11.65
C GLN A 293 0.33 -13.62 10.18
N LEU A 294 0.77 -12.61 9.45
CA LEU A 294 0.54 -12.49 8.02
C LEU A 294 1.33 -13.55 7.25
N VAL A 295 0.63 -14.32 6.44
CA VAL A 295 1.18 -15.32 5.53
C VAL A 295 0.46 -15.26 4.18
N GLY A 296 1.07 -15.85 3.16
CA GLY A 296 0.42 -16.18 1.90
C GLY A 296 -0.25 -17.56 1.96
N ILE A 297 -1.29 -17.75 1.19
CA ILE A 297 -1.89 -19.08 0.96
C ILE A 297 -2.18 -19.29 -0.52
N ILE A 298 -1.99 -20.52 -0.98
CA ILE A 298 -2.27 -20.94 -2.36
C ILE A 298 -3.11 -22.21 -2.31
N PRO A 299 -4.23 -22.29 -3.08
CA PRO A 299 -5.01 -23.53 -3.16
C PRO A 299 -4.17 -24.64 -3.82
N LEU A 300 -4.24 -25.86 -3.27
CA LEU A 300 -3.53 -27.01 -3.87
C LEU A 300 -4.06 -27.32 -5.28
N ASN A 301 -5.35 -27.22 -5.48
CA ASN A 301 -5.94 -27.20 -6.82
C ASN A 301 -6.00 -25.76 -7.32
N LYS A 302 -5.10 -25.37 -8.20
CA LYS A 302 -4.94 -24.01 -8.71
C LYS A 302 -6.15 -23.47 -9.50
N SER A 303 -7.10 -24.31 -9.87
CA SER A 303 -8.37 -23.89 -10.49
C SER A 303 -9.39 -23.38 -9.47
N GLN A 304 -9.17 -23.64 -8.16
CA GLN A 304 -10.08 -23.18 -7.11
C GLN A 304 -9.82 -21.73 -6.77
N PHE A 305 -10.89 -20.99 -6.49
CA PHE A 305 -10.86 -19.65 -5.96
C PHE A 305 -11.14 -19.69 -4.46
N ILE A 306 -10.41 -18.88 -3.69
CA ILE A 306 -10.59 -18.66 -2.27
C ILE A 306 -11.31 -17.32 -2.09
N GLU A 307 -12.41 -17.32 -1.33
CA GLU A 307 -13.13 -16.07 -1.04
C GLU A 307 -12.47 -15.32 0.13
N GLU A 308 -12.46 -14.01 0.08
CA GLU A 308 -12.04 -13.15 1.17
C GLU A 308 -12.97 -13.31 2.38
N GLY A 309 -12.44 -13.20 3.60
CA GLY A 309 -13.17 -13.37 4.84
C GLY A 309 -13.33 -14.82 5.30
N GLN A 310 -13.03 -15.82 4.47
CA GLN A 310 -13.14 -17.22 4.84
C GLN A 310 -12.18 -17.62 5.97
N HIS A 311 -12.57 -18.61 6.77
CA HIS A 311 -11.82 -19.08 7.93
C HIS A 311 -10.77 -20.12 7.56
N ILE A 312 -9.64 -20.09 8.26
CA ILE A 312 -8.57 -21.08 8.14
C ILE A 312 -8.77 -22.16 9.20
N LEU A 313 -8.81 -23.42 8.77
CA LEU A 313 -9.16 -24.59 9.56
C LEU A 313 -8.09 -25.68 9.45
N GLU A 314 -8.03 -26.58 10.45
CA GLU A 314 -7.18 -27.76 10.44
C GLU A 314 -7.87 -28.98 9.80
N CYS A 315 -9.20 -28.95 9.65
CA CYS A 315 -9.99 -30.08 9.16
C CYS A 315 -10.47 -29.88 7.72
N GLU A 316 -10.48 -30.98 6.94
CA GLU A 316 -10.94 -30.98 5.55
C GLU A 316 -12.47 -30.85 5.45
N ASN A 317 -13.21 -31.40 6.39
CA ASN A 317 -14.65 -31.40 6.36
C ASN A 317 -15.22 -30.81 7.64
N LEU A 318 -16.24 -29.97 7.51
CA LEU A 318 -17.07 -29.54 8.61
C LEU A 318 -18.21 -30.54 8.83
N PRO A 319 -18.72 -30.70 10.07
CA PRO A 319 -19.91 -31.51 10.31
C PRO A 319 -21.09 -30.91 9.54
N SER A 320 -21.98 -31.80 9.06
CA SER A 320 -23.20 -31.41 8.33
C SER A 320 -24.14 -30.53 9.16
N LYS A 321 -24.09 -30.67 10.48
CA LYS A 321 -24.79 -29.82 11.45
C LYS A 321 -23.78 -29.32 12.48
N ILE A 322 -23.58 -28.02 12.52
CA ILE A 322 -22.70 -27.35 13.51
C ILE A 322 -23.53 -27.14 14.78
N THR A 323 -23.21 -27.89 15.82
CA THR A 323 -23.87 -27.80 17.14
C THR A 323 -23.01 -27.11 18.19
N THR A 324 -21.70 -26.96 17.91
CA THR A 324 -20.72 -26.30 18.79
C THR A 324 -19.87 -25.37 17.96
N PRO A 325 -19.29 -24.31 18.56
CA PRO A 325 -18.36 -23.42 17.84
C PRO A 325 -17.19 -24.19 17.23
N VAL A 326 -16.92 -23.97 15.95
CA VAL A 326 -15.76 -24.54 15.25
C VAL A 326 -14.52 -23.71 15.55
N SER A 327 -13.46 -24.34 16.04
CA SER A 327 -12.19 -23.66 16.22
C SER A 327 -11.55 -23.32 14.86
N TYR A 328 -11.02 -22.10 14.74
CA TYR A 328 -10.32 -21.65 13.53
C TYR A 328 -8.99 -20.99 13.89
N LEU A 329 -8.03 -21.09 12.98
CA LEU A 329 -6.68 -20.57 13.15
C LEU A 329 -6.57 -19.10 12.72
N GLY A 330 -7.42 -18.67 11.79
CA GLY A 330 -7.33 -17.35 11.22
C GLY A 330 -8.34 -17.12 10.10
N HIS A 331 -8.13 -16.09 9.31
CA HIS A 331 -9.00 -15.72 8.19
C HIS A 331 -8.21 -15.21 6.99
N VAL A 332 -8.82 -15.29 5.83
CA VAL A 332 -8.33 -14.70 4.57
C VAL A 332 -8.60 -13.21 4.60
N SER A 333 -7.55 -12.39 4.52
CA SER A 333 -7.66 -10.93 4.52
C SER A 333 -7.79 -10.34 3.12
N SER A 334 -7.14 -10.96 2.13
CA SER A 334 -7.19 -10.55 0.72
C SER A 334 -7.10 -11.75 -0.18
N SER A 335 -7.86 -11.77 -1.27
CA SER A 335 -7.85 -12.89 -2.22
C SER A 335 -8.10 -12.43 -3.64
N TYR A 336 -7.26 -12.86 -4.57
CA TYR A 336 -7.34 -12.49 -5.98
C TYR A 336 -6.93 -13.65 -6.90
N HIS A 337 -7.57 -13.73 -8.05
CA HIS A 337 -7.02 -14.53 -9.15
C HIS A 337 -5.97 -13.69 -9.88
N SER A 338 -4.71 -14.05 -9.77
CA SER A 338 -3.63 -13.35 -10.45
C SER A 338 -3.52 -13.77 -11.91
N PRO A 339 -3.66 -12.86 -12.88
CA PRO A 339 -3.44 -13.17 -14.29
C PRO A 339 -1.95 -13.35 -14.63
N ASN A 340 -1.08 -12.92 -13.74
CA ASN A 340 0.37 -12.98 -13.89
C ASN A 340 0.91 -14.34 -13.42
N LEU A 341 0.20 -15.02 -12.52
CA LEU A 341 0.52 -16.34 -11.96
C LEU A 341 -0.42 -17.45 -12.44
N ASN A 342 -1.56 -17.07 -13.06
CA ASN A 342 -2.62 -17.96 -13.54
C ASN A 342 -3.24 -18.86 -12.46
N HIS A 343 -3.31 -18.36 -11.24
CA HIS A 343 -4.00 -19.02 -10.12
C HIS A 343 -4.42 -18.03 -9.05
N CYS A 344 -5.25 -18.49 -8.11
CA CYS A 344 -5.63 -17.74 -6.94
C CYS A 344 -4.45 -17.59 -5.99
N ILE A 345 -4.25 -16.36 -5.49
CA ILE A 345 -3.35 -16.01 -4.40
C ILE A 345 -4.15 -15.36 -3.29
N SER A 346 -3.79 -15.61 -2.05
CA SER A 346 -4.47 -14.97 -0.93
C SER A 346 -3.49 -14.64 0.19
N MET A 347 -3.77 -13.56 0.88
CA MET A 347 -3.10 -13.19 2.13
C MET A 347 -4.02 -13.58 3.29
N ALA A 348 -3.45 -14.03 4.39
CA ALA A 348 -4.21 -14.49 5.54
C ALA A 348 -3.50 -14.17 6.86
N MET A 349 -4.31 -13.89 7.89
CA MET A 349 -3.85 -13.71 9.26
C MET A 349 -4.08 -15.01 10.03
N ILE A 350 -3.02 -15.77 10.34
CA ILE A 350 -3.08 -17.11 10.92
C ILE A 350 -2.32 -17.19 12.26
N LYS A 351 -2.92 -17.78 13.29
CA LYS A 351 -2.26 -18.03 14.59
C LYS A 351 -0.95 -18.79 14.40
N GLY A 352 0.18 -18.16 14.80
CA GLY A 352 1.50 -18.74 14.63
C GLY A 352 1.91 -18.99 13.17
N GLY A 353 1.37 -18.20 12.22
CA GLY A 353 1.47 -18.42 10.79
C GLY A 353 2.89 -18.65 10.27
N ASN A 354 3.88 -17.91 10.78
CA ASN A 354 5.28 -18.07 10.35
C ASN A 354 5.87 -19.48 10.66
N LYS A 355 5.34 -20.15 11.69
CA LYS A 355 5.72 -21.53 12.06
C LYS A 355 5.03 -22.59 11.19
N LEU A 356 4.07 -22.15 10.36
CA LEU A 356 3.24 -23.04 9.52
C LEU A 356 3.64 -23.03 8.04
N MET A 357 4.71 -22.34 7.66
CA MET A 357 5.20 -22.29 6.29
C MET A 357 5.41 -23.69 5.71
N GLY A 358 4.91 -23.94 4.49
CA GLY A 358 4.93 -25.23 3.79
C GLY A 358 3.91 -26.24 4.30
N LYS A 359 3.11 -25.92 5.32
CA LYS A 359 2.08 -26.84 5.83
C LYS A 359 0.79 -26.72 5.04
N LYS A 360 0.08 -27.85 4.95
CA LYS A 360 -1.29 -27.93 4.42
C LYS A 360 -2.27 -27.57 5.53
N LEU A 361 -3.17 -26.64 5.21
CA LEU A 361 -4.37 -26.29 5.97
C LEU A 361 -5.59 -26.28 5.05
N PHE A 362 -6.71 -25.83 5.57
CA PHE A 362 -7.96 -25.78 4.82
C PHE A 362 -8.64 -24.42 4.99
N VAL A 363 -9.27 -23.95 3.91
CA VAL A 363 -10.09 -22.73 3.92
C VAL A 363 -11.54 -23.13 3.82
N SER A 364 -12.38 -22.58 4.71
CA SER A 364 -13.83 -22.79 4.65
C SER A 364 -14.41 -22.31 3.32
N THR A 365 -15.57 -22.82 2.96
CA THR A 365 -16.32 -22.35 1.79
C THR A 365 -17.65 -21.76 2.25
N SER A 366 -18.15 -20.79 1.50
CA SER A 366 -19.47 -20.18 1.73
C SER A 366 -20.62 -21.17 1.50
N LYS A 367 -20.35 -22.24 0.74
CA LYS A 367 -21.33 -23.28 0.39
C LYS A 367 -20.75 -24.67 0.63
N GLY A 368 -21.39 -25.45 1.46
CA GLY A 368 -21.02 -26.85 1.70
C GLY A 368 -20.12 -27.08 2.91
N THR A 369 -19.79 -28.35 3.14
CA THR A 369 -19.02 -28.81 4.31
C THR A 369 -17.57 -29.15 3.96
N LYS A 370 -17.23 -29.24 2.67
CA LYS A 370 -15.87 -29.56 2.21
C LYS A 370 -15.05 -28.28 2.05
N ASN A 371 -13.98 -28.19 2.82
CA ASN A 371 -13.06 -27.06 2.81
C ASN A 371 -12.03 -27.18 1.67
N ILE A 372 -11.48 -26.05 1.22
CA ILE A 372 -10.45 -25.98 0.17
C ILE A 372 -9.08 -26.26 0.80
N PRO A 373 -8.35 -27.30 0.34
CA PRO A 373 -7.00 -27.54 0.81
C PRO A 373 -6.04 -26.48 0.23
N VAL A 374 -5.20 -25.89 1.11
CA VAL A 374 -4.27 -24.82 0.78
C VAL A 374 -2.88 -25.12 1.34
N GLU A 375 -1.87 -24.55 0.72
CA GLU A 375 -0.51 -24.48 1.25
C GLU A 375 -0.23 -23.10 1.82
N ILE A 376 0.45 -23.06 2.98
CA ILE A 376 0.91 -21.84 3.61
C ILE A 376 2.25 -21.46 3.00
N VAL A 377 2.33 -20.26 2.43
CA VAL A 377 3.52 -19.76 1.70
C VAL A 377 3.91 -18.36 2.17
N ASN A 378 5.06 -17.88 1.69
CA ASN A 378 5.42 -16.47 1.87
C ASN A 378 4.38 -15.57 1.18
N PRO A 379 3.94 -14.46 1.81
CA PRO A 379 2.95 -13.55 1.22
C PRO A 379 3.47 -12.79 -0.01
N VAL A 380 4.77 -12.83 -0.32
CA VAL A 380 5.35 -12.24 -1.53
C VAL A 380 5.31 -13.25 -2.67
N PHE A 381 4.31 -13.14 -3.54
CA PHE A 381 4.10 -14.10 -4.64
C PHE A 381 4.91 -13.75 -5.89
N ILE A 382 5.20 -12.45 -6.12
CA ILE A 382 5.96 -11.96 -7.27
C ILE A 382 7.18 -11.15 -6.79
N ASP A 383 8.34 -11.43 -7.41
CA ASP A 383 9.59 -10.68 -7.23
C ASP A 383 10.03 -10.56 -5.74
N PRO A 384 10.22 -11.66 -5.03
CA PRO A 384 10.61 -11.64 -3.61
C PRO A 384 11.95 -10.93 -3.38
N ASP A 385 12.83 -10.89 -4.37
CA ASP A 385 14.15 -10.25 -4.30
C ASP A 385 14.12 -8.74 -4.62
N ASN A 386 12.96 -8.16 -4.91
CA ASN A 386 12.79 -6.73 -5.26
C ASN A 386 13.56 -6.29 -6.54
N LYS A 387 13.90 -7.21 -7.45
CA LYS A 387 14.65 -6.90 -8.68
C LYS A 387 13.91 -5.92 -9.60
N ARG A 388 12.57 -6.04 -9.66
CA ARG A 388 11.72 -5.16 -10.48
C ARG A 388 11.67 -3.74 -9.92
N LEU A 389 11.65 -3.56 -8.60
CA LEU A 389 11.64 -2.25 -7.94
C LEU A 389 12.89 -1.42 -8.24
N VAL A 390 14.04 -2.09 -8.34
CA VAL A 390 15.35 -1.44 -8.47
C VAL A 390 15.90 -1.48 -9.90
N SER A 391 15.14 -2.05 -10.84
CA SER A 391 15.51 -2.15 -12.26
C SER A 391 15.69 -0.81 -12.96
#